data_80958b4f8050c9b8f70713ff083f35b0
#
_entry.id   80958b4f8050c9b8f70713ff083f35b0
#
_cell.length_a   1.000
_cell.length_b   1.000
_cell.length_c   1.000
_cell.angle_alpha   90.00
_cell.angle_beta   90.00
_cell.angle_gamma   90.00
#
_symmetry.space_group_name_H-M   'P 1'
#
loop_
_entity.id
_entity.type
_entity.pdbx_description
1 polymer ?
#
loop_
_entity_poly.entity_id
_entity_poly.type
_entity_poly.pdbx_seq_one_letter_code
_entity_poly.pdbx_strand_id
1 'polypeptide(L)'
;MAANTKRSGRPVIEDPVYRQQLAQSFIEIMALKHHGLRSFSQQLKGGIPGPEGSIGKLLWSEPNQRLSEAALGMQGPNSQITSGSPWAIDDGLWQYAYLRSKGNTIEAGTSEIQRNIIGERVLGLPKDMSRAKIAEGSKSKK
;
A
#
# COMPACT_ATOMS: atom_id res chain seq x y z
N MET A 1 -18.72 -5.95 3.57
CA MET A 1 -18.05 -6.94 4.45
C MET A 1 -18.17 -6.54 5.94
N ALA A 2 -17.49 -5.53 6.47
CA ALA A 2 -17.41 -5.23 7.92
C ALA A 2 -18.77 -5.03 8.65
N ALA A 3 -19.78 -4.45 8.01
CA ALA A 3 -21.12 -4.28 8.58
C ALA A 3 -21.91 -5.61 8.68
N ASN A 4 -21.61 -6.57 7.78
CA ASN A 4 -22.37 -7.83 7.69
C ASN A 4 -21.65 -9.00 8.37
N THR A 5 -20.34 -8.87 8.65
CA THR A 5 -19.56 -9.87 9.38
C THR A 5 -19.76 -9.67 10.88
N LYS A 6 -20.03 -10.76 11.60
CA LYS A 6 -20.22 -10.74 13.05
C LYS A 6 -19.11 -11.48 13.77
N ARG A 7 -18.64 -10.92 14.90
CA ARG A 7 -17.76 -11.58 15.88
C ARG A 7 -18.41 -11.49 17.25
N SER A 8 -18.49 -12.60 17.95
CA SER A 8 -19.15 -12.66 19.26
C SER A 8 -20.56 -12.04 19.26
N GLY A 9 -21.32 -12.27 18.17
CA GLY A 9 -22.70 -11.82 18.02
C GLY A 9 -22.88 -10.34 17.60
N ARG A 10 -21.80 -9.55 17.50
CA ARG A 10 -21.84 -8.11 17.11
C ARG A 10 -21.23 -7.88 15.74
N PRO A 11 -21.75 -6.92 14.95
CA PRO A 11 -21.09 -6.51 13.70
C PRO A 11 -19.66 -6.05 13.95
N VAL A 12 -18.72 -6.49 13.10
CA VAL A 12 -17.28 -6.17 13.26
C VAL A 12 -17.02 -4.67 13.16
N ILE A 13 -17.86 -3.94 12.44
CA ILE A 13 -17.74 -2.48 12.34
C ILE A 13 -17.96 -1.75 13.68
N GLU A 14 -18.56 -2.40 14.67
CA GLU A 14 -18.74 -1.85 16.03
C GLU A 14 -17.47 -2.03 16.89
N ASP A 15 -16.56 -2.90 16.48
CA ASP A 15 -15.28 -3.09 17.18
C ASP A 15 -14.39 -1.83 16.99
N PRO A 16 -13.97 -1.16 18.10
CA PRO A 16 -13.24 0.09 18.02
C PRO A 16 -11.89 -0.05 17.31
N VAL A 17 -11.24 -1.21 17.38
CA VAL A 17 -9.96 -1.47 16.71
C VAL A 17 -10.16 -1.46 15.20
N TYR A 18 -11.13 -2.22 14.70
CA TYR A 18 -11.41 -2.27 13.26
C TYR A 18 -11.99 -0.96 12.72
N ARG A 19 -12.81 -0.28 13.52
CA ARG A 19 -13.27 1.08 13.15
C ARG A 19 -12.10 2.03 12.94
N GLN A 20 -11.11 2.02 13.83
CA GLN A 20 -9.92 2.85 13.70
C GLN A 20 -9.08 2.48 12.49
N GLN A 21 -8.90 1.18 12.20
CA GLN A 21 -8.20 0.72 11.00
C GLN A 21 -8.90 1.15 9.71
N LEU A 22 -10.23 1.06 9.66
CA LEU A 22 -11.02 1.53 8.52
C LEU A 22 -10.94 3.04 8.35
N ALA A 23 -11.00 3.81 9.44
CA ALA A 23 -10.84 5.26 9.41
C ALA A 23 -9.45 5.66 8.88
N GLN A 24 -8.39 4.99 9.33
CA GLN A 24 -7.03 5.20 8.84
C GLN A 24 -6.94 4.88 7.34
N SER A 25 -7.51 3.76 6.90
CA SER A 25 -7.54 3.38 5.49
C SER A 25 -8.29 4.41 4.64
N PHE A 26 -9.39 4.97 5.15
CA PHE A 26 -10.12 6.04 4.46
C PHE A 26 -9.26 7.30 4.28
N ILE A 27 -8.52 7.71 5.32
CA ILE A 27 -7.60 8.86 5.25
C ILE A 27 -6.53 8.61 4.18
N GLU A 28 -5.93 7.42 4.16
CA GLU A 28 -4.88 7.06 3.20
C GLU A 28 -5.40 7.02 1.75
N ILE A 29 -6.61 6.50 1.54
CA ILE A 29 -7.28 6.51 0.23
C ILE A 29 -7.56 7.95 -0.23
N MET A 30 -8.01 8.83 0.67
CA MET A 30 -8.24 10.23 0.35
C MET A 30 -6.92 10.96 0.02
N ALA A 31 -5.85 10.68 0.75
CA ALA A 31 -4.52 11.22 0.45
C ALA A 31 -4.04 10.77 -0.94
N LEU A 32 -4.19 9.48 -1.28
CA LEU A 32 -3.86 8.94 -2.61
C LEU A 32 -4.70 9.63 -3.72
N LYS A 33 -6.00 9.78 -3.50
CA LYS A 33 -6.91 10.46 -4.43
C LYS A 33 -6.45 11.89 -4.72
N HIS A 34 -6.17 12.67 -3.67
CA HIS A 34 -5.75 14.07 -3.84
C HIS A 34 -4.35 14.18 -4.44
N HIS A 35 -3.44 13.28 -4.10
CA HIS A 35 -2.14 13.19 -4.75
C HIS A 35 -2.28 12.91 -6.26
N GLY A 36 -3.14 11.96 -6.64
CA GLY A 36 -3.44 11.66 -8.04
C GLY A 36 -4.03 12.84 -8.79
N LEU A 37 -5.01 13.54 -8.21
CA LEU A 37 -5.61 14.74 -8.81
C LEU A 37 -4.58 15.86 -8.99
N ARG A 38 -3.70 16.07 -8.03
CA ARG A 38 -2.60 17.04 -8.14
C ARG A 38 -1.65 16.69 -9.28
N SER A 39 -1.21 15.44 -9.36
CA SER A 39 -0.32 14.96 -10.43
C SER A 39 -0.97 15.10 -11.79
N PHE A 40 -2.25 14.74 -11.92
CA PHE A 40 -3.01 14.89 -13.15
C PHE A 40 -3.14 16.36 -13.57
N SER A 41 -3.45 17.25 -12.62
CA SER A 41 -3.54 18.69 -12.90
C SER A 41 -2.21 19.29 -13.38
N GLN A 42 -1.07 18.81 -12.86
CA GLN A 42 0.25 19.23 -13.33
C GLN A 42 0.49 18.77 -14.77
N GLN A 43 0.13 17.54 -15.13
CA GLN A 43 0.27 17.01 -16.49
C GLN A 43 -0.61 17.78 -17.49
N LEU A 44 -1.84 18.12 -17.13
CA LEU A 44 -2.72 18.94 -17.98
C LEU A 44 -2.15 20.34 -18.28
N LYS A 45 -1.29 20.87 -17.41
CA LYS A 45 -0.57 22.13 -17.60
C LYS A 45 0.74 21.99 -18.37
N GLY A 46 0.98 20.82 -18.99
CA GLY A 46 2.21 20.52 -19.73
C GLY A 46 3.38 20.05 -18.88
N GLY A 47 3.17 19.74 -17.59
CA GLY A 47 4.20 19.19 -16.72
C GLY A 47 4.52 17.73 -17.07
N ILE A 48 5.79 17.36 -16.97
CA ILE A 48 6.26 15.98 -17.13
C ILE A 48 6.13 15.27 -15.77
N PRO A 49 5.66 13.99 -15.73
CA PRO A 49 5.64 13.21 -14.51
C PRO A 49 7.03 13.16 -13.85
N GLY A 50 7.10 13.59 -12.61
CA GLY A 50 8.34 13.66 -11.85
C GLY A 50 8.51 12.52 -10.82
N PRO A 51 9.54 12.62 -9.96
CA PRO A 51 9.82 11.64 -8.91
C PRO A 51 8.70 11.54 -7.85
N GLU A 52 7.74 12.48 -7.84
CA GLU A 52 6.56 12.47 -6.98
C GLU A 52 5.67 11.24 -7.22
N GLY A 53 5.78 10.58 -8.38
CA GLY A 53 5.14 9.30 -8.65
C GLY A 53 5.49 8.21 -7.62
N SER A 54 6.69 8.29 -7.02
CA SER A 54 7.11 7.41 -5.94
C SER A 54 6.26 7.56 -4.68
N ILE A 55 5.76 8.77 -4.38
CA ILE A 55 4.83 9.03 -3.28
C ILE A 55 3.51 8.31 -3.55
N GLY A 56 2.97 8.43 -4.78
CA GLY A 56 1.75 7.74 -5.17
C GLY A 56 1.87 6.22 -5.06
N LYS A 57 3.02 5.66 -5.45
CA LYS A 57 3.28 4.22 -5.32
C LYS A 57 3.26 3.75 -3.87
N LEU A 58 3.87 4.46 -2.94
CA LEU A 58 3.82 4.13 -1.51
C LEU A 58 2.41 4.28 -0.94
N LEU A 59 1.73 5.39 -1.25
CA LEU A 59 0.35 5.66 -0.82
C LEU A 59 -0.67 4.63 -1.34
N TRP A 60 -0.35 3.93 -2.43
CA TRP A 60 -1.19 2.86 -2.95
C TRP A 60 -0.81 1.50 -2.36
N SER A 61 0.46 1.11 -2.42
CA SER A 61 0.86 -0.26 -2.14
C SER A 61 0.83 -0.64 -0.66
N GLU A 62 1.32 0.23 0.22
CA GLU A 62 1.37 -0.06 1.66
C GLU A 62 -0.01 0.00 2.34
N PRO A 63 -0.87 1.02 2.08
CA PRO A 63 -2.23 0.99 2.58
C PRO A 63 -3.06 -0.18 2.07
N ASN A 64 -2.84 -0.62 0.81
CA ASN A 64 -3.52 -1.80 0.28
C ASN A 64 -3.17 -3.08 1.06
N GLN A 65 -1.91 -3.26 1.46
CA GLN A 65 -1.55 -4.36 2.35
C GLN A 65 -2.26 -4.27 3.69
N ARG A 66 -2.21 -3.10 4.35
CA ARG A 66 -2.84 -2.92 5.67
C ARG A 66 -4.36 -3.14 5.62
N LEU A 67 -5.02 -2.60 4.60
CA LEU A 67 -6.46 -2.78 4.41
C LEU A 67 -6.84 -4.25 4.18
N SER A 68 -6.10 -4.94 3.32
CA SER A 68 -6.33 -6.35 3.03
C SER A 68 -6.09 -7.24 4.25
N GLU A 69 -5.06 -6.95 5.05
CA GLU A 69 -4.77 -7.63 6.30
C GLU A 69 -5.86 -7.39 7.35
N ALA A 70 -6.31 -6.13 7.50
CA ALA A 70 -7.43 -5.79 8.38
C ALA A 70 -8.72 -6.53 7.95
N ALA A 71 -8.98 -6.63 6.64
CA ALA A 71 -10.14 -7.35 6.12
C ALA A 71 -10.10 -8.85 6.46
N LEU A 72 -8.94 -9.49 6.40
CA LEU A 72 -8.79 -10.89 6.87
C LEU A 72 -8.99 -10.98 8.39
N GLY A 73 -8.42 -10.06 9.16
CA GLY A 73 -8.63 -10.01 10.60
C GLY A 73 -10.10 -9.90 10.99
N MET A 74 -10.88 -9.10 10.25
CA MET A 74 -12.32 -8.96 10.46
C MET A 74 -13.09 -10.27 10.22
N GLN A 75 -12.65 -11.10 9.29
CA GLN A 75 -13.27 -12.40 8.98
C GLN A 75 -12.98 -13.45 10.05
N GLY A 76 -11.96 -13.27 10.89
CA GLY A 76 -11.57 -14.24 11.91
C GLY A 76 -11.24 -15.62 11.30
N PRO A 77 -11.77 -16.73 11.86
CA PRO A 77 -11.51 -18.07 11.32
C PRO A 77 -11.88 -18.25 9.86
N ASN A 78 -12.89 -17.53 9.38
CA ASN A 78 -13.33 -17.61 7.98
C ASN A 78 -12.30 -17.02 6.99
N SER A 79 -11.28 -16.31 7.48
CA SER A 79 -10.18 -15.81 6.64
C SER A 79 -9.36 -16.91 5.95
N GLN A 80 -9.49 -18.16 6.39
CA GLN A 80 -8.83 -19.32 5.77
C GLN A 80 -9.65 -19.94 4.63
N ILE A 81 -10.89 -19.49 4.43
CA ILE A 81 -11.81 -20.08 3.46
C ILE A 81 -11.72 -19.29 2.16
N THR A 82 -11.37 -19.97 1.07
CA THR A 82 -11.22 -19.38 -0.26
C THR A 82 -12.46 -19.57 -1.12
N SER A 83 -12.44 -19.02 -2.35
CA SER A 83 -13.54 -19.11 -3.33
C SER A 83 -14.01 -20.56 -3.57
N GLY A 84 -15.29 -20.70 -3.92
CA GLY A 84 -15.93 -21.99 -4.17
C GLY A 84 -16.52 -22.66 -2.92
N SER A 85 -16.34 -22.10 -1.73
CA SER A 85 -16.98 -22.54 -0.51
C SER A 85 -18.21 -21.68 -0.17
N PRO A 86 -19.33 -22.26 0.25
CA PRO A 86 -20.51 -21.51 0.69
C PRO A 86 -20.25 -20.67 1.96
N TRP A 87 -19.15 -20.89 2.65
CA TRP A 87 -18.72 -20.16 3.84
C TRP A 87 -17.69 -19.05 3.53
N ALA A 88 -17.28 -18.90 2.25
CA ALA A 88 -16.34 -17.87 1.86
C ALA A 88 -17.01 -16.49 1.90
N ILE A 89 -16.45 -15.59 2.68
CA ILE A 89 -16.91 -14.20 2.72
C ILE A 89 -16.44 -13.49 1.44
N ASP A 90 -17.38 -12.84 0.74
CA ASP A 90 -17.12 -12.15 -0.55
C ASP A 90 -16.37 -13.07 -1.54
N ASP A 91 -16.71 -14.37 -1.55
CA ASP A 91 -16.13 -15.42 -2.40
C ASP A 91 -14.57 -15.43 -2.41
N GLY A 92 -13.95 -15.24 -1.28
CA GLY A 92 -12.49 -15.28 -1.15
C GLY A 92 -11.75 -14.08 -1.71
N LEU A 93 -12.44 -13.00 -2.05
CA LEU A 93 -11.85 -11.77 -2.58
C LEU A 93 -10.72 -11.22 -1.68
N TRP A 94 -10.93 -11.22 -0.38
CA TRP A 94 -9.99 -10.63 0.57
C TRP A 94 -8.74 -11.48 0.78
N GLN A 95 -8.86 -12.80 0.69
CA GLN A 95 -7.72 -13.73 0.71
C GLN A 95 -6.83 -13.49 -0.50
N TYR A 96 -7.42 -13.41 -1.69
CA TYR A 96 -6.71 -13.06 -2.91
C TYR A 96 -6.06 -11.67 -2.81
N ALA A 97 -6.82 -10.65 -2.39
CA ALA A 97 -6.33 -9.29 -2.25
C ALA A 97 -5.13 -9.20 -1.29
N TYR A 98 -5.19 -9.90 -0.16
CA TYR A 98 -4.09 -9.95 0.81
C TYR A 98 -2.82 -10.55 0.20
N LEU A 99 -2.92 -11.72 -0.43
CA LEU A 99 -1.76 -12.38 -1.04
C LEU A 99 -1.19 -11.51 -2.18
N ARG A 100 -2.05 -10.98 -3.05
CA ARG A 100 -1.63 -10.11 -4.16
C ARG A 100 -0.98 -8.82 -3.67
N SER A 101 -1.45 -8.26 -2.57
CA SER A 101 -0.93 -7.00 -2.02
C SER A 101 0.55 -7.11 -1.61
N LYS A 102 1.05 -8.30 -1.28
CA LYS A 102 2.48 -8.51 -0.97
C LYS A 102 3.37 -8.22 -2.18
N GLY A 103 2.92 -8.58 -3.39
CA GLY A 103 3.59 -8.21 -4.63
C GLY A 103 3.61 -6.70 -4.89
N ASN A 104 2.56 -6.00 -4.48
CA ASN A 104 2.43 -4.56 -4.74
C ASN A 104 3.54 -3.71 -4.09
N THR A 105 4.13 -4.13 -2.99
CA THR A 105 5.24 -3.42 -2.34
C THR A 105 6.61 -3.77 -2.92
N ILE A 106 6.68 -4.77 -3.81
CA ILE A 106 7.92 -5.25 -4.46
C ILE A 106 7.99 -4.78 -5.91
N GLU A 107 6.91 -4.95 -6.65
CA GLU A 107 6.82 -4.58 -8.07
C GLU A 107 7.00 -3.07 -8.30
N ALA A 108 7.47 -2.68 -9.48
CA ALA A 108 7.75 -1.29 -9.87
C ALA A 108 8.68 -0.54 -8.89
N GLY A 109 9.57 -1.27 -8.25
CA GLY A 109 10.49 -0.79 -7.22
C GLY A 109 9.95 -0.98 -5.80
N THR A 110 10.80 -1.55 -4.93
CA THR A 110 10.42 -1.82 -3.53
C THR A 110 10.11 -0.53 -2.77
N SER A 111 9.45 -0.67 -1.63
CA SER A 111 9.14 0.48 -0.75
C SER A 111 10.41 1.25 -0.35
N GLU A 112 11.53 0.57 -0.12
CA GLU A 112 12.82 1.16 0.21
C GLU A 112 13.37 1.98 -0.96
N ILE A 113 13.31 1.44 -2.19
CA ILE A 113 13.72 2.16 -3.40
C ILE A 113 12.86 3.41 -3.60
N GLN A 114 11.56 3.32 -3.41
CA GLN A 114 10.67 4.47 -3.53
C GLN A 114 10.98 5.55 -2.47
N ARG A 115 11.27 5.16 -1.22
CA ARG A 115 11.70 6.09 -0.16
C ARG A 115 13.01 6.77 -0.50
N ASN A 116 13.98 6.03 -1.07
CA ASN A 116 15.23 6.63 -1.52
C ASN A 116 15.00 7.65 -2.64
N ILE A 117 14.16 7.34 -3.63
CA ILE A 117 13.82 8.29 -4.70
C ILE A 117 13.15 9.55 -4.11
N ILE A 118 12.23 9.39 -3.17
CA ILE A 118 11.59 10.53 -2.50
C ILE A 118 12.62 11.35 -1.74
N GLY A 119 13.46 10.70 -0.93
CA GLY A 119 14.49 11.37 -0.15
C GLY A 119 15.45 12.17 -1.04
N GLU A 120 16.02 11.51 -2.05
CA GLU A 120 17.05 12.12 -2.90
C GLU A 120 16.48 13.14 -3.89
N ARG A 121 15.37 12.82 -4.57
CA ARG A 121 14.90 13.61 -5.72
C ARG A 121 13.74 14.55 -5.41
N VAL A 122 12.93 14.27 -4.38
CA VAL A 122 11.82 15.14 -3.98
C VAL A 122 12.25 16.06 -2.83
N LEU A 123 12.96 15.52 -1.82
CA LEU A 123 13.38 16.26 -0.63
C LEU A 123 14.81 16.84 -0.76
N GLY A 124 15.58 16.46 -1.76
CA GLY A 124 16.95 16.93 -1.97
C GLY A 124 17.96 16.44 -0.92
N LEU A 125 17.66 15.32 -0.24
CA LEU A 125 18.54 14.76 0.76
C LEU A 125 19.80 14.14 0.08
N PRO A 126 20.96 14.12 0.77
CA PRO A 126 22.17 13.50 0.23
C PRO A 126 21.96 12.00 0.00
N LYS A 127 22.61 11.49 -1.06
CA LYS A 127 22.62 10.06 -1.35
C LYS A 127 23.31 9.27 -0.25
N ASP A 128 22.88 8.03 -0.04
CA ASP A 128 23.55 7.11 0.87
C ASP A 128 24.99 6.86 0.39
N MET A 129 25.95 7.32 1.20
CA MET A 129 27.39 7.20 0.93
C MET A 129 27.89 5.76 0.85
N SER A 130 27.18 4.80 1.46
CA SER A 130 27.51 3.37 1.37
C SER A 130 27.40 2.85 -0.07
N ARG A 131 26.41 3.31 -0.82
CA ARG A 131 26.23 2.98 -2.24
C ARG A 131 27.27 3.63 -3.15
N ALA A 132 27.70 4.84 -2.86
CA ALA A 132 28.73 5.53 -3.63
C ALA A 132 30.08 4.77 -3.56
N LYS A 133 30.49 4.34 -2.37
CA LYS A 133 31.72 3.56 -2.17
C LYS A 133 31.72 2.20 -2.88
N ILE A 134 30.57 1.52 -2.94
CA ILE A 134 30.44 0.23 -3.66
C ILE A 134 30.58 0.45 -5.17
N ALA A 135 29.98 1.52 -5.71
CA ALA A 135 30.06 1.84 -7.14
C ALA A 135 31.49 2.26 -7.57
N GLU A 136 32.23 2.98 -6.71
CA GLU A 136 33.64 3.37 -6.98
C GLU A 136 34.59 2.17 -6.84
N GLY A 137 34.42 1.32 -5.86
CA GLY A 137 35.22 0.10 -5.67
C GLY A 137 35.04 -0.93 -6.80
N SER A 138 33.87 -0.92 -7.48
CA SER A 138 33.61 -1.76 -8.66
C SER A 138 34.31 -1.23 -9.94
N LYS A 139 34.52 0.08 -10.06
CA LYS A 139 35.22 0.70 -11.19
C LYS A 139 36.74 0.61 -11.09
N SER A 140 37.28 0.45 -9.88
CA SER A 140 38.74 0.33 -9.65
C SER A 140 39.29 -1.09 -9.89
N LYS A 141 38.44 -2.07 -10.18
CA LYS A 141 38.82 -3.47 -10.44
C LYS A 141 38.71 -3.87 -11.91
N LYS A 142 38.57 -2.94 -12.82
CA LYS A 142 38.73 -3.11 -14.28
C LYS A 142 39.94 -2.30 -14.77
#